data_22d1f8c030cea17736c5a952cc55f9a1
#
_entry.id   22d1f8c030cea17736c5a952cc55f9a1
#
_cell.length_a   1.000
_cell.length_b   1.000
_cell.length_c   1.000
_cell.angle_alpha   90.00
_cell.angle_beta   90.00
_cell.angle_gamma   90.00
#
_symmetry.space_group_name_H-M   'P 1'
#
loop_
_entity.id
_entity.type
_entity.pdbx_description
1 polymer ?
#
loop_
_entity_poly.entity_id
_entity_poly.type
_entity_poly.pdbx_seq_one_letter_code
_entity_poly.pdbx_strand_id
1 'polypeptide(L)'
;MLDNARKYSEELKIKFIDTWYDEKYKYYHMGGWHREYTPPEDDWERMCFVSLDKDNNILGCIMYSIDRNISSAYDFGAINFSDDKIIFGKDLYQVIDDIFCKFNMQRIEWNVVCGNPIEKSYDRMVVKCGGRIVGTRKRVAKLLDNQIYDDKIYEILREDYLKSKQ
;
A
#
# COMPACT_ATOMS: atom_id res chain seq x y z
N MET A 1 14.53 4.51 4.26
CA MET A 1 14.25 5.98 4.32
C MET A 1 13.22 6.32 3.25
N LEU A 2 12.19 7.10 3.60
CA LEU A 2 11.14 7.52 2.66
C LEU A 2 11.55 8.76 1.86
N ASP A 3 11.27 8.75 0.55
CA ASP A 3 11.37 9.92 -0.32
C ASP A 3 10.18 9.95 -1.31
N ASN A 4 9.96 11.10 -1.97
CA ASN A 4 8.86 11.27 -2.92
C ASN A 4 9.15 10.48 -4.21
N ALA A 5 8.20 9.65 -4.64
CA ALA A 5 8.35 8.76 -5.77
C ALA A 5 8.56 9.46 -7.12
N ARG A 6 8.15 10.73 -7.27
CA ARG A 6 8.36 11.50 -8.51
C ARG A 6 9.83 11.65 -8.89
N LYS A 7 10.72 11.70 -7.88
CA LYS A 7 12.17 11.80 -8.12
C LYS A 7 12.76 10.54 -8.76
N TYR A 8 12.05 9.41 -8.65
CA TYR A 8 12.50 8.07 -9.05
C TYR A 8 11.62 7.47 -10.16
N SER A 9 10.94 8.32 -10.92
CA SER A 9 9.92 7.94 -11.88
C SER A 9 10.41 6.90 -12.90
N GLU A 10 11.55 7.15 -13.53
CA GLU A 10 12.09 6.25 -14.55
C GLU A 10 12.57 4.91 -13.95
N GLU A 11 13.17 4.94 -12.78
CA GLU A 11 13.60 3.72 -12.09
C GLU A 11 12.41 2.88 -11.63
N LEU A 12 11.35 3.54 -11.11
CA LEU A 12 10.11 2.87 -10.73
C LEU A 12 9.40 2.22 -11.93
N LYS A 13 9.39 2.86 -13.10
CA LYS A 13 8.85 2.25 -14.32
C LYS A 13 9.51 0.91 -14.62
N ILE A 14 10.84 0.87 -14.58
CA ILE A 14 11.60 -0.37 -14.83
C ILE A 14 11.24 -1.41 -13.77
N LYS A 15 11.28 -1.06 -12.48
CA LYS A 15 10.94 -1.98 -11.39
C LYS A 15 9.51 -2.53 -11.48
N PHE A 16 8.55 -1.72 -11.89
CA PHE A 16 7.17 -2.20 -12.09
C PHE A 16 7.06 -3.13 -13.30
N ILE A 17 7.75 -2.85 -14.40
CA ILE A 17 7.79 -3.75 -15.58
C ILE A 17 8.37 -5.11 -15.19
N ASP A 18 9.43 -5.16 -14.40
CA ASP A 18 10.07 -6.39 -13.92
C ASP A 18 9.11 -7.28 -13.09
N THR A 19 8.05 -6.70 -12.53
CA THR A 19 7.06 -7.46 -11.75
C THR A 19 5.95 -8.09 -12.57
N TRP A 20 5.79 -7.73 -13.85
CA TRP A 20 4.57 -8.02 -14.61
C TRP A 20 4.28 -9.51 -14.78
N TYR A 21 5.27 -10.36 -14.99
CA TYR A 21 5.09 -11.81 -15.18
C TYR A 21 5.70 -12.65 -14.07
N ASP A 22 6.07 -12.00 -12.96
CA ASP A 22 6.61 -12.68 -11.80
C ASP A 22 5.47 -13.14 -10.87
N GLU A 23 5.36 -14.46 -10.64
CA GLU A 23 4.38 -15.06 -9.73
C GLU A 23 4.42 -14.49 -8.31
N LYS A 24 5.56 -13.98 -7.86
CA LYS A 24 5.70 -13.27 -6.57
C LYS A 24 4.74 -12.09 -6.45
N TYR A 25 4.44 -11.42 -7.58
CA TYR A 25 3.63 -10.21 -7.65
C TYR A 25 2.22 -10.44 -8.23
N LYS A 26 1.78 -11.68 -8.41
CA LYS A 26 0.48 -11.98 -9.04
C LYS A 26 -0.70 -11.30 -8.35
N TYR A 27 -0.66 -11.13 -7.04
CA TYR A 27 -1.70 -10.47 -6.25
C TYR A 27 -1.68 -8.95 -6.36
N TYR A 28 -0.60 -8.37 -6.84
CA TYR A 28 -0.49 -6.94 -7.12
C TYR A 28 -1.12 -6.58 -8.48
N HIS A 29 -0.94 -7.43 -9.47
CA HIS A 29 -1.41 -7.23 -10.83
C HIS A 29 -2.79 -7.85 -11.04
N MET A 30 -3.84 -7.13 -10.66
CA MET A 30 -5.21 -7.59 -10.89
C MET A 30 -5.55 -7.62 -12.39
N GLY A 31 -6.20 -8.71 -12.83
CA GLY A 31 -6.84 -8.83 -14.13
C GLY A 31 -5.93 -8.87 -15.35
N GLY A 32 -4.64 -9.04 -15.18
CA GLY A 32 -3.69 -9.05 -16.30
C GLY A 32 -3.48 -7.68 -16.95
N TRP A 33 -3.89 -6.62 -16.31
CA TRP A 33 -3.66 -5.26 -16.78
C TRP A 33 -2.27 -4.79 -16.35
N HIS A 34 -1.31 -4.93 -17.23
CA HIS A 34 0.03 -4.39 -17.07
C HIS A 34 0.03 -2.91 -17.49
N ARG A 35 -0.10 -2.04 -16.52
CA ARG A 35 -0.03 -0.60 -16.75
C ARG A 35 1.36 -0.09 -16.45
N GLU A 36 1.85 0.76 -17.34
CA GLU A 36 3.06 1.52 -17.05
C GLU A 36 2.84 2.36 -15.78
N TYR A 37 3.82 2.34 -14.89
CA TYR A 37 3.80 3.18 -13.69
C TYR A 37 3.87 4.66 -14.10
N THR A 38 2.90 5.42 -13.63
CA THR A 38 2.88 6.88 -13.79
C THR A 38 2.78 7.49 -12.41
N PRO A 39 3.82 8.21 -11.94
CA PRO A 39 3.74 8.90 -10.66
C PRO A 39 2.67 10.00 -10.71
N PRO A 40 2.04 10.35 -9.58
CA PRO A 40 1.12 11.49 -9.54
C PRO A 40 1.87 12.78 -9.88
N GLU A 41 1.18 13.72 -10.56
CA GLU A 41 1.76 15.03 -10.92
C GLU A 41 2.03 15.88 -9.68
N ASP A 42 1.14 15.76 -8.68
CA ASP A 42 1.27 16.45 -7.39
C ASP A 42 0.81 15.53 -6.25
N ASP A 43 0.83 16.05 -5.02
CA ASP A 43 0.41 15.34 -3.81
C ASP A 43 -1.03 15.71 -3.38
N TRP A 44 -1.84 16.26 -4.28
CA TRP A 44 -3.18 16.72 -3.94
C TRP A 44 -4.19 15.57 -3.80
N GLU A 45 -4.24 14.69 -4.80
CA GLU A 45 -5.18 13.56 -4.83
C GLU A 45 -4.52 12.23 -4.44
N ARG A 46 -3.19 12.15 -4.61
CA ARG A 46 -2.45 10.91 -4.39
C ARG A 46 -1.06 11.17 -3.87
N MET A 47 -0.71 10.46 -2.80
CA MET A 47 0.65 10.43 -2.26
C MET A 47 1.36 9.16 -2.72
N CYS A 48 2.61 9.30 -3.10
CA CYS A 48 3.43 8.16 -3.50
C CYS A 48 4.87 8.32 -3.00
N PHE A 49 5.37 7.30 -2.30
CA PHE A 49 6.69 7.29 -1.68
C PHE A 49 7.50 6.09 -2.14
N VAL A 50 8.80 6.26 -2.24
CA VAL A 50 9.77 5.16 -2.31
C VAL A 50 10.35 4.90 -0.94
N SER A 51 10.52 3.62 -0.61
CA SER A 51 11.35 3.16 0.51
C SER A 51 12.75 2.88 -0.02
N LEU A 52 13.75 3.49 0.59
CA LEU A 52 15.15 3.41 0.18
C LEU A 52 16.00 2.72 1.26
N ASP A 53 16.99 1.96 0.83
CA ASP A 53 18.04 1.46 1.71
C ASP A 53 19.09 2.56 2.04
N LYS A 54 20.16 2.18 2.75
CA LYS A 54 21.26 3.09 3.10
C LYS A 54 22.08 3.56 1.89
N ASP A 55 22.05 2.82 0.79
CA ASP A 55 22.79 3.09 -0.44
C ASP A 55 21.90 3.77 -1.50
N ASN A 56 20.70 4.21 -1.11
CA ASN A 56 19.65 4.82 -1.93
C ASN A 56 19.03 3.90 -3.00
N ASN A 57 19.16 2.58 -2.86
CA ASN A 57 18.42 1.66 -3.74
C ASN A 57 16.95 1.58 -3.35
N ILE A 58 16.06 1.55 -4.34
CA ILE A 58 14.62 1.41 -4.10
C ILE A 58 14.30 0.00 -3.61
N LEU A 59 13.82 -0.09 -2.37
CA LEU A 59 13.30 -1.33 -1.76
C LEU A 59 11.85 -1.59 -2.15
N GLY A 60 11.05 -0.54 -2.30
CA GLY A 60 9.63 -0.66 -2.62
C GLY A 60 8.94 0.68 -2.77
N CYS A 61 7.65 0.62 -3.06
CA CYS A 61 6.79 1.79 -3.25
C CYS A 61 5.55 1.68 -2.37
N ILE A 62 5.14 2.81 -1.78
CA ILE A 62 3.96 2.93 -0.90
C ILE A 62 3.12 4.08 -1.43
N MET A 63 1.82 3.87 -1.61
CA MET A 63 0.94 4.88 -2.18
C MET A 63 -0.44 4.85 -1.53
N TYR A 64 -1.14 5.97 -1.57
CA TYR A 64 -2.54 6.08 -1.21
C TYR A 64 -3.20 7.26 -1.90
N SER A 65 -4.51 7.18 -2.10
CA SER A 65 -5.34 8.26 -2.60
C SER A 65 -5.96 9.05 -1.44
N ILE A 66 -6.34 10.30 -1.69
CA ILE A 66 -6.87 11.23 -0.67
C ILE A 66 -8.27 11.70 -1.07
N ASP A 67 -9.24 11.46 -0.20
CA ASP A 67 -10.53 12.16 -0.23
C ASP A 67 -10.50 13.30 0.80
N ARG A 68 -10.39 14.52 0.30
CA ARG A 68 -10.29 15.71 1.16
C ARG A 68 -11.62 16.12 1.78
N ASN A 69 -12.75 15.71 1.19
CA ASN A 69 -14.08 16.07 1.71
C ASN A 69 -14.33 15.41 3.06
N ILE A 70 -13.85 14.18 3.22
CA ILE A 70 -14.01 13.41 4.46
C ILE A 70 -12.67 13.18 5.18
N SER A 71 -11.60 13.81 4.70
CA SER A 71 -10.24 13.66 5.25
C SER A 71 -9.81 12.19 5.38
N SER A 72 -10.02 11.41 4.32
CA SER A 72 -9.73 9.97 4.30
C SER A 72 -8.61 9.64 3.32
N ALA A 73 -7.71 8.75 3.73
CA ALA A 73 -6.78 8.07 2.85
C ALA A 73 -7.40 6.71 2.44
N TYR A 74 -7.40 6.40 1.15
CA TYR A 74 -7.96 5.17 0.60
C TYR A 74 -7.07 4.60 -0.49
N ASP A 75 -7.37 3.40 -0.99
CA ASP A 75 -6.51 2.68 -1.95
C ASP A 75 -5.05 2.61 -1.48
N PHE A 76 -4.86 2.47 -0.16
CA PHE A 76 -3.52 2.33 0.40
C PHE A 76 -2.90 1.02 -0.09
N GLY A 77 -1.81 1.15 -0.84
CA GLY A 77 -1.11 0.04 -1.47
C GLY A 77 0.39 0.10 -1.22
N ALA A 78 1.00 -1.08 -1.14
CA ALA A 78 2.43 -1.21 -0.95
C ALA A 78 2.97 -2.37 -1.78
N ILE A 79 4.07 -2.16 -2.46
CA ILE A 79 4.82 -3.19 -3.18
C ILE A 79 6.28 -3.17 -2.72
N ASN A 80 6.79 -4.32 -2.29
CA ASN A 80 8.19 -4.50 -1.93
C ASN A 80 8.91 -5.22 -3.08
N PHE A 81 9.86 -4.56 -3.72
CA PHE A 81 10.69 -5.10 -4.79
C PHE A 81 11.88 -5.90 -4.27
N SER A 82 12.20 -5.74 -2.97
CA SER A 82 13.35 -6.36 -2.33
C SER A 82 12.94 -7.50 -1.39
N ASP A 83 13.93 -8.18 -0.84
CA ASP A 83 13.74 -9.14 0.25
C ASP A 83 13.85 -8.51 1.64
N ASP A 84 14.24 -7.22 1.74
CA ASP A 84 14.30 -6.49 3.01
C ASP A 84 12.89 -6.11 3.47
N LYS A 85 12.37 -6.94 4.39
CA LYS A 85 11.05 -6.73 5.00
C LYS A 85 11.12 -5.80 6.22
N ILE A 86 12.31 -5.59 6.79
CA ILE A 86 12.46 -4.84 8.04
C ILE A 86 12.44 -3.34 7.75
N ILE A 87 13.30 -2.88 6.83
CA ILE A 87 13.35 -1.46 6.46
C ILE A 87 12.03 -1.05 5.81
N PHE A 88 11.57 -1.82 4.82
CA PHE A 88 10.29 -1.55 4.15
C PHE A 88 9.11 -1.53 5.12
N GLY A 89 9.06 -2.47 6.06
CA GLY A 89 8.01 -2.51 7.08
C GLY A 89 8.03 -1.30 8.03
N LYS A 90 9.21 -0.81 8.42
CA LYS A 90 9.34 0.44 9.21
C LYS A 90 8.83 1.65 8.43
N ASP A 91 9.21 1.76 7.16
CA ASP A 91 8.78 2.85 6.29
C ASP A 91 7.25 2.81 6.04
N LEU A 92 6.66 1.60 5.91
CA LEU A 92 5.22 1.42 5.83
C LEU A 92 4.50 1.96 7.08
N TYR A 93 4.98 1.61 8.28
CA TYR A 93 4.44 2.15 9.53
C TYR A 93 4.63 3.66 9.65
N GLN A 94 5.74 4.21 9.14
CA GLN A 94 5.97 5.65 9.13
C GLN A 94 4.95 6.37 8.24
N VAL A 95 4.60 5.81 7.07
CA VAL A 95 3.56 6.37 6.21
C VAL A 95 2.19 6.38 6.91
N ILE A 96 1.83 5.29 7.61
CA ILE A 96 0.59 5.24 8.38
C ILE A 96 0.60 6.31 9.50
N ASP A 97 1.73 6.47 10.17
CA ASP A 97 1.89 7.51 11.20
C ASP A 97 1.74 8.92 10.62
N ASP A 98 2.37 9.18 9.50
CA ASP A 98 2.29 10.46 8.80
C ASP A 98 0.85 10.77 8.36
N ILE A 99 0.10 9.80 7.88
CA ILE A 99 -1.32 9.95 7.50
C ILE A 99 -2.12 10.51 8.68
N PHE A 100 -1.95 9.96 9.89
CA PHE A 100 -2.74 10.36 11.04
C PHE A 100 -2.15 11.53 11.82
N CYS A 101 -0.83 11.58 12.00
CA CYS A 101 -0.17 12.54 12.89
C CYS A 101 0.30 13.81 12.17
N LYS A 102 0.75 13.69 10.91
CA LYS A 102 1.26 14.81 10.12
C LYS A 102 0.18 15.41 9.23
N PHE A 103 -0.58 14.58 8.52
CA PHE A 103 -1.61 15.04 7.58
C PHE A 103 -3.00 15.12 8.20
N ASN A 104 -3.17 14.69 9.44
CA ASN A 104 -4.40 14.77 10.23
C ASN A 104 -5.61 14.12 9.54
N MET A 105 -5.38 13.08 8.73
CA MET A 105 -6.48 12.31 8.13
C MET A 105 -7.26 11.58 9.22
N GLN A 106 -8.56 11.40 8.99
CA GLN A 106 -9.47 10.80 9.96
C GLN A 106 -9.58 9.28 9.80
N ARG A 107 -9.23 8.78 8.60
CA ARG A 107 -9.40 7.37 8.26
C ARG A 107 -8.36 6.93 7.24
N ILE A 108 -7.97 5.67 7.32
CA ILE A 108 -7.28 4.96 6.26
C ILE A 108 -8.03 3.68 5.91
N GLU A 109 -8.15 3.37 4.63
CA GLU A 109 -8.78 2.14 4.14
C GLU A 109 -7.94 1.51 3.03
N TRP A 110 -7.87 0.17 3.04
CA TRP A 110 -7.29 -0.61 1.96
C TRP A 110 -7.95 -1.97 1.86
N ASN A 111 -7.69 -2.65 0.76
CA ASN A 111 -8.12 -4.03 0.56
C ASN A 111 -6.98 -4.94 0.11
N VAL A 112 -7.14 -6.22 0.36
CA VAL A 112 -6.19 -7.25 -0.02
C VAL A 112 -6.94 -8.44 -0.61
N VAL A 113 -6.46 -8.92 -1.75
CA VAL A 113 -6.99 -10.13 -2.36
C VAL A 113 -6.80 -11.32 -1.41
N CYS A 114 -7.87 -12.04 -1.10
CA CYS A 114 -7.82 -13.20 -0.21
C CYS A 114 -6.91 -14.29 -0.77
N GLY A 115 -6.08 -14.86 0.10
CA GLY A 115 -5.03 -15.81 -0.29
C GLY A 115 -3.68 -15.17 -0.61
N ASN A 116 -3.60 -13.83 -0.63
CA ASN A 116 -2.31 -13.15 -0.72
C ASN A 116 -1.46 -13.46 0.52
N PRO A 117 -0.20 -13.90 0.38
CA PRO A 117 0.67 -14.20 1.52
C PRO A 117 0.83 -13.05 2.53
N ILE A 118 0.67 -11.80 2.09
CA ILE A 118 0.74 -10.62 2.96
C ILE A 118 -0.48 -10.46 3.87
N GLU A 119 -1.61 -11.11 3.58
CA GLU A 119 -2.88 -10.98 4.31
C GLU A 119 -2.69 -11.14 5.83
N LYS A 120 -1.95 -12.18 6.26
CA LYS A 120 -1.65 -12.41 7.68
C LYS A 120 -0.84 -11.28 8.34
N SER A 121 -0.03 -10.57 7.57
CA SER A 121 0.73 -9.43 8.08
C SER A 121 -0.16 -8.20 8.24
N TYR A 122 -1.09 -7.98 7.31
CA TYR A 122 -2.09 -6.93 7.42
C TYR A 122 -3.11 -7.21 8.54
N ASP A 123 -3.51 -8.47 8.75
CA ASP A 123 -4.37 -8.84 9.89
C ASP A 123 -3.71 -8.44 11.22
N ARG A 124 -2.41 -8.69 11.38
CA ARG A 124 -1.66 -8.27 12.57
C ARG A 124 -1.46 -6.76 12.66
N MET A 125 -1.14 -6.13 11.53
CA MET A 125 -0.89 -4.70 11.46
C MET A 125 -2.15 -3.90 11.82
N VAL A 126 -3.31 -4.26 11.26
CA VAL A 126 -4.55 -3.54 11.51
C VAL A 126 -4.93 -3.60 13.00
N VAL A 127 -4.80 -4.76 13.63
CA VAL A 127 -5.05 -4.91 15.08
C VAL A 127 -4.06 -4.08 15.90
N LYS A 128 -2.76 -4.14 15.57
CA LYS A 128 -1.72 -3.36 16.27
C LYS A 128 -1.94 -1.86 16.16
N CYS A 129 -2.51 -1.39 15.06
CA CYS A 129 -2.83 0.01 14.83
C CYS A 129 -4.23 0.43 15.33
N GLY A 130 -4.91 -0.41 16.12
CA GLY A 130 -6.24 -0.13 16.64
C GLY A 130 -7.36 -0.19 15.60
N GLY A 131 -7.08 -0.70 14.41
CA GLY A 131 -8.06 -0.82 13.33
C GLY A 131 -8.82 -2.15 13.32
N ARG A 132 -9.52 -2.39 12.24
CA ARG A 132 -10.38 -3.57 12.10
C ARG A 132 -10.47 -4.10 10.67
N ILE A 133 -10.89 -5.35 10.53
CA ILE A 133 -11.38 -5.93 9.29
C ILE A 133 -12.85 -5.52 9.17
N VAL A 134 -13.19 -4.78 8.10
CA VAL A 134 -14.55 -4.31 7.83
C VAL A 134 -15.40 -5.42 7.25
N GLY A 135 -14.82 -6.24 6.38
CA GLY A 135 -15.53 -7.34 5.75
C GLY A 135 -14.76 -7.92 4.56
N THR A 136 -15.45 -8.77 3.81
CA THR A 136 -14.92 -9.43 2.61
C THR A 136 -15.90 -9.23 1.45
N ARG A 137 -15.43 -8.66 0.35
CA ARG A 137 -16.20 -8.60 -0.89
C ARG A 137 -15.98 -9.86 -1.70
N LYS A 138 -17.06 -10.43 -2.21
CA LYS A 138 -17.02 -11.68 -2.95
C LYS A 138 -16.76 -11.44 -4.44
N ARG A 139 -15.81 -12.22 -5.01
CA ARG A 139 -15.58 -12.33 -6.45
C ARG A 139 -15.28 -10.99 -7.14
N VAL A 140 -14.40 -10.19 -6.57
CA VAL A 140 -14.11 -8.81 -7.06
C VAL A 140 -12.76 -8.64 -7.73
N ALA A 141 -11.85 -9.59 -7.55
CA ALA A 141 -10.50 -9.50 -8.11
C ALA A 141 -10.24 -10.67 -9.07
N LYS A 142 -9.99 -10.39 -10.34
CA LYS A 142 -9.52 -11.38 -11.30
C LYS A 142 -8.00 -11.26 -11.42
N LEU A 143 -7.27 -12.38 -11.24
CA LEU A 143 -5.82 -12.41 -11.34
C LEU A 143 -5.36 -13.00 -12.69
N LEU A 144 -4.03 -13.01 -12.91
CA LEU A 144 -3.40 -13.51 -14.13
C LEU A 144 -3.69 -14.99 -14.42
N ASP A 145 -3.98 -15.78 -13.39
CA ASP A 145 -4.38 -17.19 -13.51
C ASP A 145 -5.84 -17.37 -13.99
N ASN A 146 -6.50 -16.27 -14.39
CA ASN A 146 -7.91 -16.21 -14.78
C ASN A 146 -8.92 -16.60 -13.68
N GLN A 147 -8.48 -16.82 -12.45
CA GLN A 147 -9.37 -17.07 -11.32
C GLN A 147 -9.92 -15.76 -10.75
N ILE A 148 -11.11 -15.86 -10.15
CA ILE A 148 -11.77 -14.73 -9.50
C ILE A 148 -11.68 -14.93 -7.99
N TYR A 149 -11.17 -13.92 -7.31
CA TYR A 149 -10.88 -13.93 -5.88
C TYR A 149 -11.79 -12.96 -5.13
N ASP A 150 -11.95 -13.25 -3.85
CA ASP A 150 -12.51 -12.31 -2.89
C ASP A 150 -11.46 -11.29 -2.46
N ASP A 151 -11.86 -10.17 -1.90
CA ASP A 151 -10.95 -9.26 -1.20
C ASP A 151 -11.42 -8.95 0.22
N LYS A 152 -10.46 -8.76 1.11
CA LYS A 152 -10.66 -8.38 2.50
C LYS A 152 -10.42 -6.88 2.65
N ILE A 153 -11.32 -6.18 3.32
CA ILE A 153 -11.26 -4.73 3.55
C ILE A 153 -10.81 -4.47 4.96
N TYR A 154 -9.84 -3.57 5.10
CA TYR A 154 -9.28 -3.10 6.36
C TYR A 154 -9.53 -1.62 6.54
N GLU A 155 -9.68 -1.21 7.79
CA GLU A 155 -9.89 0.18 8.17
C GLU A 155 -9.17 0.49 9.47
N ILE A 156 -8.59 1.70 9.55
CA ILE A 156 -8.10 2.29 10.79
C ILE A 156 -8.70 3.69 10.90
N LEU A 157 -9.32 3.99 12.04
CA LEU A 157 -9.76 5.34 12.37
C LEU A 157 -8.67 6.06 13.18
N ARG A 158 -8.52 7.36 12.96
CA ARG A 158 -7.50 8.17 13.63
C ARG A 158 -7.57 8.07 15.15
N GLU A 159 -8.77 8.16 15.71
CA GLU A 159 -8.97 8.09 17.17
C GLU A 159 -8.48 6.76 17.75
N ASP A 160 -8.73 5.65 17.06
CA ASP A 160 -8.32 4.32 17.51
C ASP A 160 -6.81 4.10 17.32
N TYR A 161 -6.24 4.64 16.26
CA TYR A 161 -4.79 4.66 16.05
C TYR A 161 -4.07 5.41 17.18
N LEU A 162 -4.55 6.60 17.53
CA LEU A 162 -3.94 7.39 18.61
C LEU A 162 -4.07 6.71 19.97
N LYS A 163 -5.19 6.02 20.26
CA LYS A 163 -5.35 5.21 21.48
C LYS A 163 -4.38 4.02 21.51
N SER A 164 -4.12 3.37 20.35
CA SER A 164 -3.22 2.21 20.28
C SER A 164 -1.75 2.55 20.54
N LYS A 165 -1.39 3.83 20.56
CA LYS A 165 -0.03 4.33 20.86
C LYS A 165 0.19 4.66 22.35
N GLN A 166 -0.86 4.66 23.15
CA GLN A 166 -0.79 4.91 24.60
C GLN A 166 -0.46 3.63 25.36
#